data_6e073dae55be59888d2b9044ed11be3d
#
_entry.id   6e073dae55be59888d2b9044ed11be3d
#
_cell.length_a   1.000
_cell.length_b   1.000
_cell.length_c   1.000
_cell.angle_alpha   90.00
_cell.angle_beta   90.00
_cell.angle_gamma   90.00
#
_symmetry.space_group_name_H-M   'P 1'
#
loop_
_entity.id
_entity.type
_entity.pdbx_description
1 polymer ?
#
loop_
_entity_poly.entity_id
_entity_poly.type
_entity_poly.pdbx_seq_one_letter_code
_entity_poly.pdbx_strand_id
1 'polypeptide(L)'
;AEKDAPWAHPNSRFTTTLANVPNVAEDFEDPKGVPIDGIIFGGRTRDREPLIRAINDLAEGVYDGLTLGAEATAAADGKEGVLRYDPMSMRPFMSYGEGDYAAHWLKILGQVKDQPIFAHVNWFQRSQEDGHFLWPGYRENLRPLLWLMALKNGEVEGVQTPAGIIPKESELNLDGLEIPQADLDKVLSIDLPRWREEMGHREEHLKGFEGLPEEIWEAHKRVAKAFDER
;
A
#
# COMPACT_ATOMS: atom_id res chain seq x y z
N ALA A 1 6.68 -37.42 17.18
CA ALA A 1 6.45 -36.00 16.86
C ALA A 1 7.17 -35.18 17.93
N GLU A 2 8.10 -34.30 17.50
CA GLU A 2 8.77 -33.39 18.40
C GLU A 2 7.73 -32.49 19.08
N LYS A 3 7.72 -32.47 20.40
CA LYS A 3 6.74 -31.74 21.20
C LYS A 3 6.80 -30.20 20.99
N ASP A 4 7.87 -29.70 20.37
CA ASP A 4 8.14 -28.26 20.19
C ASP A 4 8.06 -27.80 18.72
N ALA A 5 7.64 -28.67 17.80
CA ALA A 5 7.44 -28.26 16.41
C ALA A 5 6.19 -27.37 16.27
N PRO A 6 6.26 -26.21 15.59
CA PRO A 6 5.11 -25.36 15.37
C PRO A 6 4.03 -26.08 14.57
N TRP A 7 2.76 -25.94 14.96
CA TRP A 7 1.62 -26.58 14.32
C TRP A 7 1.33 -26.05 12.92
N ALA A 8 1.87 -24.89 12.57
CA ALA A 8 1.73 -24.29 11.26
C ALA A 8 3.07 -23.76 10.74
N HIS A 9 3.28 -23.89 9.44
CA HIS A 9 4.43 -23.28 8.79
C HIS A 9 4.30 -21.76 8.77
N PRO A 10 5.36 -20.94 8.97
CA PRO A 10 5.27 -19.47 8.96
C PRO A 10 4.67 -18.88 7.68
N ASN A 11 4.77 -19.61 6.57
CA ASN A 11 4.18 -19.25 5.29
C ASN A 11 2.87 -20.00 4.99
N SER A 12 2.15 -20.47 6.00
CA SER A 12 0.87 -21.14 5.83
C SER A 12 -0.19 -20.18 5.31
N ARG A 13 -1.05 -20.68 4.41
CA ARG A 13 -2.16 -19.93 3.80
C ARG A 13 -3.36 -20.85 3.71
N PHE A 14 -4.54 -20.24 3.71
CA PHE A 14 -5.77 -20.96 3.39
C PHE A 14 -6.62 -20.15 2.42
N THR A 15 -7.48 -20.83 1.69
CA THR A 15 -8.50 -20.23 0.83
C THR A 15 -9.86 -20.81 1.17
N THR A 16 -10.91 -20.04 0.92
CA THR A 16 -12.29 -20.50 1.02
C THR A 16 -13.09 -19.97 -0.16
N THR A 17 -14.21 -20.60 -0.46
CA THR A 17 -15.14 -20.08 -1.47
C THR A 17 -15.88 -18.89 -0.90
N LEU A 18 -16.29 -17.94 -1.74
CA LEU A 18 -17.09 -16.79 -1.33
C LEU A 18 -18.45 -17.18 -0.78
N ALA A 19 -18.98 -18.34 -1.17
CA ALA A 19 -20.20 -18.90 -0.59
C ALA A 19 -20.13 -19.10 0.93
N ASN A 20 -18.93 -19.20 1.53
CA ASN A 20 -18.71 -19.31 2.97
C ASN A 20 -18.58 -17.94 3.66
N VAL A 21 -18.61 -16.82 2.90
CA VAL A 21 -18.50 -15.47 3.45
C VAL A 21 -19.90 -14.91 3.69
N PRO A 22 -20.29 -14.61 4.95
CA PRO A 22 -21.68 -14.32 5.28
C PRO A 22 -22.20 -12.96 4.77
N ASN A 23 -21.30 -12.07 4.35
CA ASN A 23 -21.58 -10.71 3.91
C ASN A 23 -21.03 -10.40 2.51
N VAL A 24 -21.03 -11.39 1.62
CA VAL A 24 -20.73 -11.15 0.20
C VAL A 24 -21.78 -10.22 -0.39
N ALA A 25 -21.35 -9.25 -1.19
CA ALA A 25 -22.26 -8.34 -1.88
C ALA A 25 -23.20 -9.09 -2.81
N GLU A 26 -24.45 -8.66 -2.91
CA GLU A 26 -25.48 -9.33 -3.74
C GLU A 26 -25.14 -9.32 -5.24
N ASP A 27 -24.41 -8.31 -5.69
CA ASP A 27 -24.00 -8.11 -7.07
C ASP A 27 -22.64 -8.76 -7.41
N PHE A 28 -22.05 -9.53 -6.48
CA PHE A 28 -20.72 -10.12 -6.65
C PHE A 28 -20.58 -10.94 -7.95
N GLU A 29 -21.63 -11.65 -8.34
CA GLU A 29 -21.67 -12.47 -9.58
C GLU A 29 -22.48 -11.81 -10.72
N ASP A 30 -22.74 -10.49 -10.65
CA ASP A 30 -23.43 -9.79 -11.74
C ASP A 30 -22.59 -9.91 -13.03
N PRO A 31 -23.16 -10.47 -14.14
CA PRO A 31 -22.43 -10.61 -15.39
C PRO A 31 -22.01 -9.27 -16.02
N LYS A 32 -22.56 -8.16 -15.57
CA LYS A 32 -22.12 -6.79 -15.94
C LYS A 32 -20.81 -6.39 -15.29
N GLY A 33 -20.35 -7.15 -14.31
CA GLY A 33 -19.21 -6.81 -13.45
C GLY A 33 -19.58 -5.85 -12.32
N VAL A 34 -18.64 -5.67 -11.41
CA VAL A 34 -18.77 -4.78 -10.25
C VAL A 34 -17.81 -3.60 -10.42
N PRO A 35 -18.24 -2.35 -10.21
CA PRO A 35 -17.36 -1.19 -10.24
C PRO A 35 -16.20 -1.32 -9.25
N ILE A 36 -15.04 -0.78 -9.61
CA ILE A 36 -13.87 -0.72 -8.74
C ILE A 36 -13.65 0.73 -8.34
N ASP A 37 -13.88 1.06 -7.06
CA ASP A 37 -13.73 2.40 -6.53
C ASP A 37 -12.35 2.70 -5.99
N GLY A 38 -11.60 1.67 -5.59
CA GLY A 38 -10.24 1.83 -5.06
C GLY A 38 -9.32 0.68 -5.42
N ILE A 39 -8.05 1.01 -5.67
CA ILE A 39 -6.95 0.06 -5.86
C ILE A 39 -5.97 0.26 -4.72
N ILE A 40 -5.78 -0.77 -3.90
CA ILE A 40 -4.99 -0.68 -2.68
C ILE A 40 -3.75 -1.56 -2.81
N PHE A 41 -2.58 -0.95 -2.74
CA PHE A 41 -1.32 -1.65 -2.61
C PHE A 41 -0.98 -1.86 -1.14
N GLY A 42 -0.56 -3.06 -0.78
CA GLY A 42 -0.15 -3.41 0.57
C GLY A 42 1.33 -3.76 0.63
N GLY A 43 2.14 -2.84 1.07
CA GLY A 43 3.53 -3.07 1.40
C GLY A 43 3.70 -3.50 2.85
N ARG A 44 4.91 -3.95 3.19
CA ARG A 44 5.29 -4.29 4.55
C ARG A 44 6.63 -3.65 4.85
N THR A 45 6.57 -2.50 5.53
CA THR A 45 7.77 -1.76 5.94
C THR A 45 7.67 -1.41 7.42
N ARG A 46 8.81 -1.46 8.13
CA ARG A 46 8.84 -1.20 9.57
C ARG A 46 8.81 0.28 9.89
N ASP A 47 9.28 1.15 9.00
CA ASP A 47 9.67 2.51 9.35
C ASP A 47 9.37 3.61 8.31
N ARG A 48 8.75 3.31 7.18
CA ARG A 48 8.63 4.31 6.12
C ARG A 48 7.22 4.63 5.65
N GLU A 49 6.40 3.65 5.36
CA GLU A 49 5.04 3.89 4.88
C GLU A 49 4.10 4.16 6.06
N PRO A 50 3.24 5.20 5.99
CA PRO A 50 2.20 5.43 6.99
C PRO A 50 1.15 4.31 6.98
N LEU A 51 0.22 4.34 7.94
CA LEU A 51 -0.89 3.38 8.03
C LEU A 51 -1.66 3.26 6.73
N ILE A 52 -1.98 4.41 6.15
CA ILE A 52 -2.62 4.54 4.84
C ILE A 52 -2.27 5.90 4.23
N ARG A 53 -2.09 5.93 2.92
CA ARG A 53 -2.06 7.16 2.12
C ARG A 53 -2.81 6.95 0.82
N ALA A 54 -3.55 7.94 0.39
CA ALA A 54 -4.29 7.94 -0.86
C ALA A 54 -3.56 8.77 -1.92
N ILE A 55 -3.73 8.40 -3.17
CA ILE A 55 -3.11 9.02 -4.34
C ILE A 55 -4.20 9.24 -5.38
N ASN A 56 -4.42 10.49 -5.76
CA ASN A 56 -5.49 10.84 -6.71
C ASN A 56 -5.02 10.95 -8.17
N ASP A 57 -3.71 11.02 -8.41
CA ASP A 57 -3.16 11.05 -9.76
C ASP A 57 -2.94 9.64 -10.30
N LEU A 58 -3.40 9.36 -11.51
CA LEU A 58 -3.30 8.05 -12.14
C LEU A 58 -1.84 7.60 -12.31
N ALA A 59 -0.99 8.47 -12.84
CA ALA A 59 0.40 8.12 -13.10
C ALA A 59 1.17 7.92 -11.78
N GLU A 60 0.88 8.73 -10.75
CA GLU A 60 1.45 8.55 -9.42
C GLU A 60 0.94 7.26 -8.75
N GLY A 61 -0.31 6.86 -8.96
CA GLY A 61 -0.85 5.59 -8.46
C GLY A 61 -0.15 4.39 -9.11
N VAL A 62 0.05 4.41 -10.43
CA VAL A 62 0.78 3.35 -11.14
C VAL A 62 2.26 3.35 -10.75
N TYR A 63 2.88 4.52 -10.62
CA TYR A 63 4.23 4.68 -10.10
C TYR A 63 4.40 4.08 -8.70
N ASP A 64 3.45 4.35 -7.81
CA ASP A 64 3.48 3.79 -6.45
C ASP A 64 3.41 2.27 -6.45
N GLY A 65 2.53 1.70 -7.28
CA GLY A 65 2.47 0.25 -7.46
C GLY A 65 3.75 -0.35 -8.00
N LEU A 66 4.43 0.31 -8.97
CA LEU A 66 5.71 -0.14 -9.53
C LEU A 66 6.85 -0.11 -8.50
N THR A 67 6.79 0.83 -7.57
CA THR A 67 7.80 1.02 -6.52
C THR A 67 7.37 0.45 -5.17
N LEU A 68 6.39 -0.46 -5.18
CA LEU A 68 5.92 -1.13 -3.97
C LEU A 68 7.05 -1.86 -3.27
N GLY A 69 7.36 -1.44 -2.06
CA GLY A 69 8.39 -2.04 -1.23
C GLY A 69 7.79 -2.99 -0.17
N ALA A 70 8.40 -4.17 -0.02
CA ALA A 70 8.08 -5.08 1.06
C ALA A 70 9.35 -5.67 1.68
N GLU A 71 9.44 -5.64 3.00
CA GLU A 71 10.52 -6.32 3.71
C GLU A 71 10.35 -7.83 3.63
N ALA A 72 11.44 -8.53 3.38
CA ALA A 72 11.46 -9.99 3.38
C ALA A 72 11.10 -10.55 4.76
N THR A 73 10.31 -11.62 4.77
CA THR A 73 9.96 -12.35 6.00
C THR A 73 10.95 -13.46 6.30
N ALA A 74 10.93 -13.96 7.54
CA ALA A 74 11.73 -15.12 7.97
C ALA A 74 11.53 -16.38 7.09
N ALA A 75 10.43 -16.47 6.34
CA ALA A 75 10.15 -17.54 5.39
C ALA A 75 10.94 -17.42 4.07
N ALA A 76 11.59 -16.28 3.81
CA ALA A 76 12.36 -16.01 2.59
C ALA A 76 13.86 -16.00 2.91
N ASP A 77 14.52 -17.12 2.75
CA ASP A 77 15.99 -17.32 2.66
C ASP A 77 16.89 -16.49 3.61
N GLY A 78 16.51 -16.36 4.89
CA GLY A 78 17.39 -15.80 5.93
C GLY A 78 17.71 -14.30 5.80
N LYS A 79 16.98 -13.54 4.98
CA LYS A 79 17.14 -12.10 4.80
C LYS A 79 15.98 -11.31 5.41
N GLU A 80 15.56 -11.67 6.61
CA GLU A 80 14.49 -10.95 7.31
C GLU A 80 14.80 -9.45 7.40
N GLY A 81 13.79 -8.61 7.10
CA GLY A 81 13.89 -7.16 7.18
C GLY A 81 14.60 -6.46 6.01
N VAL A 82 15.10 -7.21 5.01
CA VAL A 82 15.65 -6.59 3.80
C VAL A 82 14.51 -6.14 2.90
N LEU A 83 14.49 -4.85 2.54
CA LEU A 83 13.52 -4.31 1.61
C LEU A 83 13.74 -4.89 0.21
N ARG A 84 12.66 -5.33 -0.40
CA ARG A 84 12.60 -5.74 -1.80
C ARG A 84 11.46 -4.99 -2.49
N TYR A 85 11.72 -4.44 -3.65
CA TYR A 85 10.68 -3.92 -4.52
C TYR A 85 10.02 -5.07 -5.29
N ASP A 86 8.72 -5.05 -5.29
CA ASP A 86 7.88 -6.06 -5.95
C ASP A 86 6.74 -5.35 -6.70
N PRO A 87 6.97 -4.94 -7.95
CA PRO A 87 6.02 -4.18 -8.75
C PRO A 87 4.61 -4.76 -8.68
N MET A 88 3.64 -3.97 -8.21
CA MET A 88 2.23 -4.33 -8.00
C MET A 88 2.02 -5.60 -7.15
N SER A 89 3.02 -6.06 -6.39
CA SER A 89 3.10 -7.40 -5.76
C SER A 89 2.91 -8.55 -6.76
N MET A 90 3.29 -8.34 -8.02
CA MET A 90 2.98 -9.23 -9.13
C MET A 90 4.22 -9.75 -9.86
N ARG A 91 5.41 -9.29 -9.51
CA ARG A 91 6.63 -9.59 -10.29
C ARG A 91 6.84 -11.08 -10.60
N PRO A 92 6.64 -12.03 -9.68
CA PRO A 92 6.79 -13.45 -9.99
C PRO A 92 5.74 -13.99 -10.97
N PHE A 93 4.69 -13.23 -11.23
CA PHE A 93 3.54 -13.62 -12.05
C PHE A 93 3.41 -12.80 -13.34
N MET A 94 4.30 -11.81 -13.54
CA MET A 94 4.34 -11.06 -14.78
C MET A 94 4.94 -11.92 -15.90
N SER A 95 4.28 -11.98 -17.05
CA SER A 95 4.73 -12.73 -18.23
C SER A 95 5.39 -11.83 -19.29
N TYR A 96 5.50 -10.52 -19.02
CA TYR A 96 6.15 -9.52 -19.89
C TYR A 96 6.74 -8.39 -19.02
N GLY A 97 7.50 -7.47 -19.64
CA GLY A 97 8.28 -6.46 -18.92
C GLY A 97 7.42 -5.49 -18.09
N GLU A 98 8.00 -5.00 -17.02
CA GLU A 98 7.34 -4.07 -16.09
C GLU A 98 6.97 -2.75 -16.77
N GLY A 99 7.76 -2.30 -17.76
CA GLY A 99 7.44 -1.11 -18.56
C GLY A 99 6.17 -1.28 -19.39
N ASP A 100 6.03 -2.41 -20.09
CA ASP A 100 4.81 -2.73 -20.84
C ASP A 100 3.60 -2.89 -19.90
N TYR A 101 3.81 -3.45 -18.72
CA TYR A 101 2.76 -3.60 -17.71
C TYR A 101 2.28 -2.25 -17.20
N ALA A 102 3.22 -1.32 -16.92
CA ALA A 102 2.89 0.06 -16.55
C ALA A 102 2.11 0.78 -17.66
N ALA A 103 2.58 0.67 -18.90
CA ALA A 103 1.90 1.24 -20.07
C ALA A 103 0.47 0.70 -20.22
N HIS A 104 0.28 -0.59 -19.96
CA HIS A 104 -1.06 -1.21 -19.98
C HIS A 104 -1.97 -0.63 -18.90
N TRP A 105 -1.47 -0.47 -17.66
CA TRP A 105 -2.24 0.15 -16.57
C TRP A 105 -2.67 1.57 -16.93
N LEU A 106 -1.73 2.41 -17.38
CA LEU A 106 -2.03 3.80 -17.78
C LEU A 106 -3.06 3.84 -18.91
N LYS A 107 -2.91 2.98 -19.92
CA LYS A 107 -3.83 2.90 -21.06
C LYS A 107 -5.25 2.49 -20.64
N ILE A 108 -5.39 1.45 -19.83
CA ILE A 108 -6.72 0.93 -19.45
C ILE A 108 -7.41 1.88 -18.50
N LEU A 109 -6.75 2.32 -17.45
CA LEU A 109 -7.31 3.21 -16.45
C LEU A 109 -7.58 4.62 -17.02
N GLY A 110 -6.74 5.09 -17.96
CA GLY A 110 -6.99 6.36 -18.65
C GLY A 110 -8.26 6.40 -19.50
N GLN A 111 -8.87 5.23 -19.80
CA GLN A 111 -10.16 5.11 -20.50
C GLN A 111 -11.35 5.06 -19.54
N VAL A 112 -11.11 4.87 -18.24
CA VAL A 112 -12.17 4.78 -17.23
C VAL A 112 -12.62 6.18 -16.86
N LYS A 113 -13.93 6.45 -16.95
CA LYS A 113 -14.51 7.75 -16.66
C LYS A 113 -14.41 8.08 -15.16
N ASP A 114 -14.81 7.13 -14.32
CA ASP A 114 -14.76 7.23 -12.86
C ASP A 114 -13.56 6.43 -12.36
N GLN A 115 -12.39 7.07 -12.39
CA GLN A 115 -11.16 6.40 -12.02
C GLN A 115 -11.17 5.99 -10.55
N PRO A 116 -10.65 4.77 -10.23
CA PRO A 116 -10.47 4.36 -8.85
C PRO A 116 -9.45 5.26 -8.14
N ILE A 117 -9.65 5.48 -6.85
CA ILE A 117 -8.62 6.08 -6.00
C ILE A 117 -7.53 5.05 -5.73
N PHE A 118 -6.26 5.44 -5.82
CA PHE A 118 -5.17 4.58 -5.39
C PHE A 118 -4.87 4.80 -3.92
N ALA A 119 -4.45 3.74 -3.25
CA ALA A 119 -3.97 3.84 -1.88
C ALA A 119 -2.82 2.86 -1.61
N HIS A 120 -1.98 3.24 -0.65
CA HIS A 120 -0.98 2.37 -0.08
C HIS A 120 -1.30 2.16 1.40
N VAL A 121 -1.28 0.91 1.86
CA VAL A 121 -1.49 0.56 3.26
C VAL A 121 -0.29 -0.16 3.84
N ASN A 122 0.01 0.08 5.10
CA ASN A 122 1.07 -0.60 5.84
C ASN A 122 0.61 -0.95 7.26
N TRP A 123 0.30 -2.22 7.49
CA TRP A 123 -0.11 -2.75 8.80
C TRP A 123 1.08 -3.11 9.70
N PHE A 124 2.33 -2.89 9.24
CA PHE A 124 3.50 -3.56 9.79
C PHE A 124 4.55 -2.59 10.37
N GLN A 125 4.19 -1.32 10.57
CA GLN A 125 5.08 -0.40 11.27
C GLN A 125 5.39 -0.93 12.68
N ARG A 126 6.64 -0.74 13.09
CA ARG A 126 7.13 -1.19 14.38
C ARG A 126 7.79 -0.05 15.15
N SER A 127 7.63 -0.08 16.47
CA SER A 127 8.41 0.73 17.38
C SER A 127 9.91 0.45 17.21
N GLN A 128 10.70 1.51 17.19
CA GLN A 128 12.16 1.40 17.16
C GLN A 128 12.76 1.09 18.55
N GLU A 129 11.98 1.25 19.62
CA GLU A 129 12.42 1.03 20.99
C GLU A 129 12.40 -0.44 21.37
N ASP A 130 11.29 -1.13 21.10
CA ASP A 130 11.05 -2.50 21.55
C ASP A 130 10.55 -3.44 20.45
N GLY A 131 10.27 -2.90 19.25
CA GLY A 131 9.85 -3.67 18.08
C GLY A 131 8.39 -4.11 18.07
N HIS A 132 7.53 -3.61 18.98
CA HIS A 132 6.10 -3.91 18.92
C HIS A 132 5.45 -3.31 17.67
N PHE A 133 4.30 -3.85 17.25
CA PHE A 133 3.53 -3.28 16.15
C PHE A 133 2.81 -2.02 16.62
N LEU A 134 3.01 -0.89 15.90
CA LEU A 134 2.36 0.38 16.20
C LEU A 134 0.86 0.35 15.92
N TRP A 135 0.43 -0.41 14.92
CA TRP A 135 -0.99 -0.60 14.61
C TRP A 135 -1.45 -1.99 15.06
N PRO A 136 -2.60 -2.12 15.72
CA PRO A 136 -3.08 -3.41 16.23
C PRO A 136 -3.32 -4.47 15.14
N GLY A 137 -3.61 -4.04 13.91
CA GLY A 137 -3.73 -4.93 12.76
C GLY A 137 -5.09 -5.60 12.64
N TYR A 138 -5.12 -6.91 12.80
CA TYR A 138 -6.31 -7.72 12.62
C TYR A 138 -7.53 -7.18 13.40
N ARG A 139 -8.69 -7.07 12.76
CA ARG A 139 -9.94 -6.42 13.16
C ARG A 139 -9.95 -4.90 12.91
N GLU A 140 -8.85 -4.20 13.16
CA GLU A 140 -8.79 -2.73 13.09
C GLU A 140 -8.42 -2.21 11.70
N ASN A 141 -7.95 -3.09 10.79
CA ASN A 141 -7.57 -2.72 9.42
C ASN A 141 -8.72 -2.18 8.57
N LEU A 142 -9.97 -2.44 8.94
CA LEU A 142 -11.12 -1.86 8.25
C LEU A 142 -11.24 -0.34 8.46
N ARG A 143 -10.77 0.20 9.60
CA ARG A 143 -10.87 1.63 9.93
C ARG A 143 -10.23 2.55 8.88
N PRO A 144 -8.95 2.38 8.51
CA PRO A 144 -8.35 3.18 7.44
C PRO A 144 -8.97 2.90 6.06
N LEU A 145 -9.52 1.73 5.81
CA LEU A 145 -10.22 1.45 4.54
C LEU A 145 -11.55 2.20 4.46
N LEU A 146 -12.29 2.32 5.56
CA LEU A 146 -13.50 3.15 5.64
C LEU A 146 -13.18 4.64 5.44
N TRP A 147 -12.04 5.11 6.00
CA TRP A 147 -11.56 6.45 5.72
C TRP A 147 -11.28 6.68 4.22
N LEU A 148 -10.66 5.70 3.55
CA LEU A 148 -10.39 5.79 2.11
C LEU A 148 -11.69 5.93 1.30
N MET A 149 -12.73 5.18 1.68
CA MET A 149 -14.05 5.30 1.05
C MET A 149 -14.67 6.68 1.30
N ALA A 150 -14.59 7.17 2.54
CA ALA A 150 -15.07 8.51 2.88
C ALA A 150 -14.31 9.61 2.10
N LEU A 151 -12.99 9.45 1.93
CA LEU A 151 -12.18 10.35 1.10
C LEU A 151 -12.62 10.31 -0.38
N LYS A 152 -12.83 9.13 -0.95
CA LYS A 152 -13.32 8.95 -2.32
C LYS A 152 -14.68 9.61 -2.53
N ASN A 153 -15.56 9.54 -1.52
CA ASN A 153 -16.89 10.16 -1.54
C ASN A 153 -16.88 11.67 -1.27
N GLY A 154 -15.73 12.26 -0.90
CA GLY A 154 -15.63 13.67 -0.54
C GLY A 154 -16.21 14.02 0.84
N GLU A 155 -16.35 13.03 1.73
CA GLU A 155 -16.85 13.19 3.11
C GLU A 155 -15.76 13.68 4.06
N VAL A 156 -14.48 13.41 3.72
CA VAL A 156 -13.28 13.85 4.43
C VAL A 156 -12.23 14.37 3.45
N GLU A 157 -11.23 15.12 3.93
CA GLU A 157 -10.22 15.75 3.07
C GLU A 157 -8.81 15.19 3.27
N GLY A 158 -8.49 14.68 4.46
CA GLY A 158 -7.16 14.26 4.85
C GLY A 158 -6.15 15.42 4.96
N VAL A 159 -4.88 15.05 5.04
CA VAL A 159 -3.73 15.96 5.05
C VAL A 159 -2.89 15.70 3.81
N GLN A 160 -2.66 16.74 3.00
CA GLN A 160 -1.78 16.66 1.84
C GLN A 160 -0.32 16.57 2.27
N THR A 161 0.37 15.52 1.83
CA THR A 161 1.79 15.31 2.01
C THR A 161 2.48 15.06 0.67
N PRO A 162 3.81 15.12 0.61
CA PRO A 162 4.54 14.72 -0.61
C PRO A 162 4.30 13.26 -1.03
N ALA A 163 3.96 12.37 -0.08
CA ALA A 163 3.68 10.97 -0.33
C ALA A 163 2.22 10.69 -0.75
N GLY A 164 1.34 11.69 -0.72
CA GLY A 164 -0.10 11.56 -0.94
C GLY A 164 -0.91 12.10 0.23
N ILE A 165 -2.19 11.76 0.28
CA ILE A 165 -3.13 12.20 1.30
C ILE A 165 -3.15 11.18 2.44
N ILE A 166 -2.91 11.62 3.66
CA ILE A 166 -3.03 10.79 4.87
C ILE A 166 -4.22 11.24 5.73
N PRO A 167 -4.81 10.38 6.56
CA PRO A 167 -5.92 10.79 7.42
C PRO A 167 -5.48 11.79 8.49
N LYS A 168 -6.38 12.71 8.83
CA LYS A 168 -6.36 13.38 10.14
C LYS A 168 -6.86 12.39 11.19
N GLU A 169 -6.33 12.44 12.41
CA GLU A 169 -6.83 11.59 13.49
C GLU A 169 -8.34 11.69 13.65
N SER A 170 -8.90 12.90 13.60
CA SER A 170 -10.33 13.18 13.72
C SER A 170 -11.22 12.58 12.61
N GLU A 171 -10.61 12.13 11.52
CA GLU A 171 -11.31 11.51 10.38
C GLU A 171 -11.35 9.97 10.46
N LEU A 172 -10.60 9.38 11.40
CA LEU A 172 -10.63 7.95 11.66
C LEU A 172 -11.65 7.63 12.75
N ASN A 173 -12.43 6.57 12.55
CA ASN A 173 -13.23 6.03 13.63
C ASN A 173 -12.31 5.27 14.60
N LEU A 174 -12.03 5.87 15.75
CA LEU A 174 -11.19 5.31 16.81
C LEU A 174 -11.99 4.76 17.99
N ASP A 175 -13.33 4.74 17.92
CA ASP A 175 -14.19 4.26 19.00
C ASP A 175 -13.85 2.81 19.37
N GLY A 176 -13.55 2.58 20.64
CA GLY A 176 -13.21 1.27 21.19
C GLY A 176 -11.82 0.75 20.74
N LEU A 177 -11.02 1.58 20.09
CA LEU A 177 -9.61 1.26 19.78
C LEU A 177 -8.72 1.67 20.94
N GLU A 178 -8.02 0.70 21.52
CA GLU A 178 -6.98 0.94 22.50
C GLU A 178 -5.62 0.99 21.81
N ILE A 179 -5.12 2.21 21.57
CA ILE A 179 -3.81 2.47 20.97
C ILE A 179 -3.13 3.61 21.73
N PRO A 180 -1.83 3.51 22.09
CA PRO A 180 -1.08 4.65 22.63
C PRO A 180 -1.07 5.82 21.65
N GLN A 181 -1.24 7.06 22.16
CA GLN A 181 -1.24 8.25 21.31
C GLN A 181 0.05 8.37 20.49
N ALA A 182 1.19 8.07 21.08
CA ALA A 182 2.48 8.12 20.40
C ALA A 182 2.56 7.15 19.19
N ASP A 183 1.92 5.98 19.29
CA ASP A 183 1.85 5.02 18.20
C ASP A 183 0.92 5.51 17.09
N LEU A 184 -0.24 6.08 17.48
CA LEU A 184 -1.18 6.67 16.54
C LEU A 184 -0.54 7.84 15.77
N ASP A 185 0.11 8.76 16.47
CA ASP A 185 0.83 9.89 15.86
C ASP A 185 1.88 9.40 14.87
N LYS A 186 2.61 8.33 15.21
CA LYS A 186 3.64 7.76 14.34
C LYS A 186 3.07 7.13 13.08
N VAL A 187 2.01 6.32 13.19
CA VAL A 187 1.41 5.66 12.01
C VAL A 187 0.67 6.63 11.09
N LEU A 188 0.29 7.81 11.60
CA LEU A 188 -0.33 8.90 10.83
C LEU A 188 0.66 9.97 10.37
N SER A 189 1.95 9.72 10.41
CA SER A 189 2.99 10.67 10.03
C SER A 189 3.82 10.20 8.84
N ILE A 190 4.51 11.17 8.20
CA ILE A 190 5.49 10.95 7.14
C ILE A 190 6.87 11.36 7.66
N ASP A 191 7.82 10.44 7.63
CA ASP A 191 9.22 10.70 7.94
C ASP A 191 9.93 11.29 6.71
N LEU A 192 9.97 12.63 6.60
CA LEU A 192 10.52 13.32 5.43
C LEU A 192 11.97 12.93 5.10
N PRO A 193 12.92 12.88 6.06
CA PRO A 193 14.28 12.43 5.79
C PRO A 193 14.33 11.02 5.19
N ARG A 194 13.57 10.10 5.75
CA ARG A 194 13.51 8.71 5.27
C ARG A 194 12.92 8.60 3.87
N TRP A 195 11.91 9.41 3.57
CA TRP A 195 11.31 9.43 2.25
C TRP A 195 12.22 10.06 1.19
N ARG A 196 13.04 11.06 1.52
CA ARG A 196 14.06 11.58 0.57
C ARG A 196 15.07 10.51 0.19
N GLU A 197 15.54 9.73 1.14
CA GLU A 197 16.40 8.57 0.88
C GLU A 197 15.69 7.54 -0.02
N GLU A 198 14.42 7.26 0.27
CA GLU A 198 13.60 6.34 -0.50
C GLU A 198 13.42 6.77 -1.96
N MET A 199 13.35 8.06 -2.25
CA MET A 199 13.24 8.55 -3.64
C MET A 199 14.45 8.13 -4.47
N GLY A 200 15.66 8.18 -3.92
CA GLY A 200 16.86 7.68 -4.57
C GLY A 200 16.81 6.17 -4.85
N HIS A 201 16.34 5.39 -3.90
CA HIS A 201 16.19 3.94 -4.08
C HIS A 201 15.13 3.59 -5.14
N ARG A 202 14.01 4.31 -5.16
CA ARG A 202 12.96 4.14 -6.17
C ARG A 202 13.46 4.50 -7.57
N GLU A 203 14.25 5.56 -7.71
CA GLU A 203 14.87 5.93 -8.98
C GLU A 203 15.78 4.82 -9.52
N GLU A 204 16.66 4.29 -8.69
CA GLU A 204 17.54 3.17 -9.09
C GLU A 204 16.75 1.92 -9.46
N HIS A 205 15.67 1.64 -8.74
CA HIS A 205 14.79 0.53 -9.07
C HIS A 205 14.10 0.71 -10.43
N LEU A 206 13.59 1.90 -10.74
CA LEU A 206 12.93 2.21 -12.01
C LEU A 206 13.90 2.15 -13.20
N LYS A 207 15.18 2.53 -13.02
CA LYS A 207 16.23 2.41 -14.05
C LYS A 207 16.45 0.96 -14.51
N GLY A 208 16.05 -0.01 -13.70
CA GLY A 208 16.11 -1.43 -14.05
C GLY A 208 15.02 -1.89 -15.01
N PHE A 209 14.03 -1.06 -15.33
CA PHE A 209 12.91 -1.42 -16.20
C PHE A 209 13.12 -0.92 -17.63
N GLU A 210 13.00 -1.82 -18.60
CA GLU A 210 13.00 -1.45 -20.00
C GLU A 210 11.64 -0.90 -20.43
N GLY A 211 11.65 0.11 -21.30
CA GLY A 211 10.43 0.63 -21.93
C GLY A 211 9.44 1.32 -20.97
N LEU A 212 9.93 1.83 -19.82
CA LEU A 212 9.08 2.51 -18.86
C LEU A 212 8.49 3.79 -19.46
N PRO A 213 7.15 4.01 -19.38
CA PRO A 213 6.49 5.21 -19.89
C PRO A 213 7.05 6.50 -19.27
N GLU A 214 7.10 7.58 -20.07
CA GLU A 214 7.58 8.90 -19.61
C GLU A 214 6.72 9.42 -18.46
N GLU A 215 5.41 9.16 -18.45
CA GLU A 215 4.47 9.55 -17.41
C GLU A 215 4.88 9.02 -16.02
N ILE A 216 5.52 7.85 -15.97
CA ILE A 216 6.00 7.27 -14.70
C ILE A 216 7.24 8.01 -14.21
N TRP A 217 8.17 8.37 -15.14
CA TRP A 217 9.32 9.19 -14.80
C TRP A 217 8.93 10.60 -14.35
N GLU A 218 7.93 11.19 -14.98
CA GLU A 218 7.37 12.47 -14.56
C GLU A 218 6.71 12.40 -13.18
N ALA A 219 5.95 11.33 -12.92
CA ALA A 219 5.37 11.07 -11.59
C ALA A 219 6.47 10.96 -10.52
N HIS A 220 7.53 10.18 -10.78
CA HIS A 220 8.67 10.08 -9.87
C HIS A 220 9.29 11.45 -9.59
N LYS A 221 9.58 12.24 -10.63
CA LYS A 221 10.19 13.58 -10.49
C LYS A 221 9.29 14.54 -9.68
N ARG A 222 7.97 14.51 -9.91
CA ARG A 222 7.01 15.34 -9.14
C ARG A 222 7.04 14.98 -7.66
N VAL A 223 6.96 13.69 -7.34
CA VAL A 223 6.96 13.21 -5.95
C VAL A 223 8.31 13.54 -5.29
N ALA A 224 9.44 13.24 -5.92
CA ALA A 224 10.76 13.55 -5.37
C ALA A 224 10.93 15.05 -5.10
N LYS A 225 10.57 15.91 -6.07
CA LYS A 225 10.60 17.37 -5.89
C LYS A 225 9.75 17.84 -4.72
N ALA A 226 8.56 17.27 -4.52
CA ALA A 226 7.68 17.63 -3.41
C ALA A 226 8.29 17.31 -2.03
N PHE A 227 9.19 16.30 -1.95
CA PHE A 227 9.96 16.01 -0.75
C PHE A 227 11.13 16.97 -0.54
N ASP A 228 11.75 17.45 -1.61
CA ASP A 228 12.88 18.40 -1.53
C ASP A 228 12.45 19.81 -1.10
N GLU A 229 11.22 20.19 -1.44
CA GLU A 229 10.65 21.53 -1.16
C GLU A 229 10.09 21.66 0.28
N ARG A 230 10.10 20.61 1.08
CA ARG A 230 9.62 20.58 2.48
C ARG A 230 10.73 20.21 3.44
#